data_9bffafce939201d678c23ef116b0b804
#
_entry.id   9bffafce939201d678c23ef116b0b804
#
_cell.length_a   1.000
_cell.length_b   1.000
_cell.length_c   1.000
_cell.angle_alpha   90.00
_cell.angle_beta   90.00
_cell.angle_gamma   90.00
#
_symmetry.space_group_name_H-M   'P 1'
#
loop_
_entity.id
_entity.type
_entity.pdbx_description
1 polymer ?
#
loop_
_entity_poly.entity_id
_entity_poly.type
_entity_poly.pdbx_seq_one_letter_code
_entity_poly.pdbx_strand_id
1 'polypeptide(L)'
;MSNSLQRAAAVILILLAALLLAQAAFSLSWPIAHDEAPLLYEALLMQNGQTPYKDFFDFQMPGSYLFYYLLGLLSNFSPLRLRILDLAILAAVSLITYFAMRRFGKPSALAAPILFALKYLEGGPALSLQREYLILIFISLSIWIGVDAPRTFFKRLSLGLLYGLVFTLKPHAALGLVPFLLFDIADLRERRELTLQTLTRQIVLPAFIGFIIPISLIALYLAITHSLFSFISIALNYWRLYSQINGEMAVTPSAERTAYLLNQLPRLGGSGFWLIPAAFGIYLNKNRQTYLLASLALLYALYPALTGQFFPYHYIPFIYTIILVASLSINPQPSTPNHSLFPIHYLSSFILLSFILINIRPSQTFLRQLAGKPIATSSERSAAIADFLADNLEPGDQVQPLDWTGGALLAMLQTRAPLATSYVFDFYFYHHVSNPYIQSLRADFMNQLQESKPRFIVEVTSIDKPWVSGEDTSRDFPELRAFLGESYSVEVQREDYVIYERR
;
A
#
# COMPACT_ATOMS: atom_id res chain seq x y z
N MET A 1 18.24 -21.37 27.21
CA MET A 1 18.01 -20.05 27.84
C MET A 1 17.86 -20.23 29.33
N SER A 2 18.46 -19.34 30.16
CA SER A 2 18.14 -19.35 31.58
C SER A 2 16.65 -18.97 31.75
N ASN A 3 16.00 -19.53 32.76
CA ASN A 3 14.58 -19.25 33.05
C ASN A 3 14.30 -17.75 33.21
N SER A 4 15.31 -16.95 33.62
CA SER A 4 15.18 -15.48 33.76
C SER A 4 15.05 -14.76 32.41
N LEU A 5 15.81 -15.14 31.39
CA LEU A 5 15.77 -14.50 30.08
C LEU A 5 14.49 -14.84 29.29
N GLN A 6 13.99 -16.08 29.46
CA GLN A 6 12.69 -16.48 28.90
C GLN A 6 11.55 -15.70 29.53
N ARG A 7 11.61 -15.51 30.85
CA ARG A 7 10.62 -14.68 31.58
C ARG A 7 10.69 -13.23 31.16
N ALA A 8 11.89 -12.65 31.00
CA ALA A 8 12.05 -11.28 30.51
C ALA A 8 11.48 -11.10 29.10
N ALA A 9 11.78 -12.01 28.16
CA ALA A 9 11.24 -11.99 26.82
C ALA A 9 9.69 -12.11 26.82
N ALA A 10 9.13 -12.99 27.64
CA ALA A 10 7.69 -13.13 27.79
C ALA A 10 7.03 -11.84 28.34
N VAL A 11 7.62 -11.22 29.36
CA VAL A 11 7.13 -9.95 29.91
C VAL A 11 7.15 -8.84 28.85
N ILE A 12 8.24 -8.71 28.09
CA ILE A 12 8.34 -7.72 27.03
C ILE A 12 7.28 -7.95 25.94
N LEU A 13 7.08 -9.21 25.51
CA LEU A 13 6.04 -9.52 24.52
C LEU A 13 4.63 -9.21 25.04
N ILE A 14 4.36 -9.45 26.34
CA ILE A 14 3.08 -9.08 26.97
C ILE A 14 2.89 -7.56 26.97
N LEU A 15 3.92 -6.79 27.33
CA LEU A 15 3.86 -5.32 27.31
C LEU A 15 3.66 -4.78 25.90
N LEU A 16 4.35 -5.36 24.90
CA LEU A 16 4.17 -5.00 23.50
C LEU A 16 2.77 -5.37 22.99
N ALA A 17 2.23 -6.51 23.39
CA ALA A 17 0.85 -6.90 23.07
C ALA A 17 -0.17 -5.94 23.71
N ALA A 18 0.05 -5.52 24.96
CA ALA A 18 -0.80 -4.52 25.61
C ALA A 18 -0.75 -3.15 24.89
N LEU A 19 0.46 -2.71 24.48
CA LEU A 19 0.63 -1.50 23.68
C LEU A 19 -0.06 -1.62 22.31
N LEU A 20 0.04 -2.78 21.65
CA LEU A 20 -0.65 -3.07 20.40
C LEU A 20 -2.16 -2.94 20.56
N LEU A 21 -2.74 -3.55 21.59
CA LEU A 21 -4.17 -3.48 21.86
C LEU A 21 -4.62 -2.04 22.14
N ALA A 22 -3.83 -1.28 22.90
CA ALA A 22 -4.12 0.13 23.15
C ALA A 22 -4.09 0.95 21.84
N GLN A 23 -3.05 0.81 21.01
CA GLN A 23 -2.98 1.51 19.73
C GLN A 23 -4.10 1.08 18.77
N ALA A 24 -4.45 -0.19 18.72
CA ALA A 24 -5.56 -0.71 17.94
C ALA A 24 -6.90 -0.10 18.39
N ALA A 25 -7.14 0.01 19.69
CA ALA A 25 -8.35 0.64 20.21
C ALA A 25 -8.43 2.13 19.81
N PHE A 26 -7.34 2.87 19.93
CA PHE A 26 -7.30 4.27 19.51
C PHE A 26 -7.42 4.46 18.00
N SER A 27 -6.92 3.51 17.19
CA SER A 27 -7.05 3.58 15.73
C SER A 27 -8.49 3.51 15.24
N LEU A 28 -9.42 3.02 16.03
CA LEU A 28 -10.85 3.03 15.70
C LEU A 28 -11.42 4.44 15.51
N SER A 29 -10.78 5.46 16.08
CA SER A 29 -11.18 6.85 15.91
C SER A 29 -10.43 7.58 14.79
N TRP A 30 -9.59 6.88 14.02
CA TRP A 30 -8.89 7.51 12.90
C TRP A 30 -9.84 7.94 11.79
N PRO A 31 -9.71 9.17 11.28
CA PRO A 31 -10.47 9.60 10.11
C PRO A 31 -10.00 8.88 8.84
N ILE A 32 -10.80 8.95 7.78
CA ILE A 32 -10.35 8.64 6.43
C ILE A 32 -9.30 9.69 6.05
N ALA A 33 -8.16 9.26 5.54
CA ALA A 33 -7.04 10.15 5.27
C ALA A 33 -6.25 9.74 4.03
N HIS A 34 -5.53 10.70 3.46
CA HIS A 34 -4.60 10.50 2.35
C HIS A 34 -5.24 9.72 1.18
N ASP A 35 -4.58 8.69 0.64
CA ASP A 35 -5.02 7.90 -0.52
C ASP A 35 -6.34 7.14 -0.31
N GLU A 36 -6.80 6.98 0.94
CA GLU A 36 -8.08 6.31 1.19
C GLU A 36 -9.26 7.10 0.61
N ALA A 37 -9.24 8.43 0.71
CA ALA A 37 -10.36 9.28 0.30
C ALA A 37 -10.64 9.18 -1.21
N PRO A 38 -9.67 9.39 -2.12
CA PRO A 38 -9.90 9.22 -3.55
C PRO A 38 -10.32 7.80 -3.92
N LEU A 39 -9.65 6.76 -3.41
CA LEU A 39 -9.98 5.37 -3.75
C LEU A 39 -11.36 4.93 -3.23
N LEU A 40 -11.80 5.44 -2.08
CA LEU A 40 -13.16 5.22 -1.57
C LEU A 40 -14.20 6.02 -2.36
N TYR A 41 -13.86 7.22 -2.82
CA TYR A 41 -14.76 7.98 -3.68
C TYR A 41 -14.94 7.29 -5.03
N GLU A 42 -13.88 6.77 -5.64
CA GLU A 42 -13.95 5.92 -6.84
C GLU A 42 -14.78 4.64 -6.60
N ALA A 43 -14.67 4.04 -5.42
CA ALA A 43 -15.54 2.92 -5.02
C ALA A 43 -17.00 3.35 -4.94
N LEU A 44 -17.31 4.57 -4.50
CA LEU A 44 -18.66 5.13 -4.51
C LEU A 44 -19.15 5.34 -5.95
N LEU A 45 -18.32 5.86 -6.85
CA LEU A 45 -18.63 6.00 -8.27
C LEU A 45 -18.99 4.64 -8.89
N MET A 46 -18.23 3.59 -8.56
CA MET A 46 -18.55 2.22 -8.99
C MET A 46 -19.87 1.70 -8.41
N GLN A 47 -20.21 2.03 -7.16
CA GLN A 47 -21.52 1.67 -6.58
C GLN A 47 -22.69 2.38 -7.30
N ASN A 48 -22.43 3.56 -7.85
CA ASN A 48 -23.36 4.32 -8.67
C ASN A 48 -23.41 3.84 -10.14
N GLY A 49 -22.71 2.74 -10.46
CA GLY A 49 -22.74 2.12 -11.78
C GLY A 49 -21.65 2.60 -12.74
N GLN A 50 -20.74 3.47 -12.31
CA GLN A 50 -19.63 3.95 -13.14
C GLN A 50 -18.51 2.91 -13.20
N THR A 51 -17.82 2.87 -14.32
CA THR A 51 -16.75 1.88 -14.61
C THR A 51 -15.39 2.56 -14.64
N PRO A 52 -14.39 2.04 -13.88
CA PRO A 52 -13.02 2.53 -13.94
C PRO A 52 -12.45 2.60 -15.35
N TYR A 53 -11.66 3.61 -15.63
CA TYR A 53 -10.99 3.91 -16.92
C TYR A 53 -11.92 4.34 -18.06
N LYS A 54 -13.21 4.00 -18.00
CA LYS A 54 -14.20 4.37 -19.00
C LYS A 54 -14.99 5.61 -18.58
N ASP A 55 -15.61 5.55 -17.41
CA ASP A 55 -16.49 6.61 -16.91
C ASP A 55 -15.75 7.58 -15.96
N PHE A 56 -14.62 7.13 -15.39
CA PHE A 56 -13.66 7.98 -14.68
C PHE A 56 -12.22 7.56 -14.95
N PHE A 57 -11.34 8.56 -15.05
CA PHE A 57 -9.93 8.41 -15.34
C PHE A 57 -9.13 8.23 -14.04
N ASP A 58 -8.37 7.14 -13.96
CA ASP A 58 -7.30 6.95 -13.00
C ASP A 58 -6.29 5.92 -13.53
N PHE A 59 -5.13 5.82 -12.88
CA PHE A 59 -4.00 5.00 -13.31
C PHE A 59 -3.70 3.82 -12.38
N GLN A 60 -4.54 3.55 -11.40
CA GLN A 60 -4.35 2.42 -10.50
C GLN A 60 -4.62 1.07 -11.19
N MET A 61 -4.12 0.00 -10.60
CA MET A 61 -4.41 -1.36 -11.08
C MET A 61 -5.87 -1.75 -10.78
N PRO A 62 -6.52 -2.50 -11.68
CA PRO A 62 -7.95 -2.82 -11.56
C PRO A 62 -8.33 -3.54 -10.26
N GLY A 63 -7.46 -4.40 -9.72
CA GLY A 63 -7.68 -5.08 -8.46
C GLY A 63 -7.80 -4.12 -7.27
N SER A 64 -7.16 -2.95 -7.34
CA SER A 64 -7.27 -1.92 -6.30
C SER A 64 -8.71 -1.41 -6.19
N TYR A 65 -9.34 -1.06 -7.32
CA TYR A 65 -10.74 -0.59 -7.33
C TYR A 65 -11.69 -1.65 -6.78
N LEU A 66 -11.54 -2.91 -7.20
CA LEU A 66 -12.40 -3.99 -6.72
C LEU A 66 -12.24 -4.20 -5.22
N PHE A 67 -11.03 -4.06 -4.70
CA PHE A 67 -10.80 -4.18 -3.27
C PHE A 67 -11.43 -3.02 -2.48
N TYR A 68 -11.23 -1.78 -2.93
CA TYR A 68 -11.87 -0.61 -2.30
C TYR A 68 -13.39 -0.59 -2.48
N TYR A 69 -13.91 -1.12 -3.60
CA TYR A 69 -15.33 -1.34 -3.79
C TYR A 69 -15.90 -2.26 -2.71
N LEU A 70 -15.23 -3.38 -2.40
CA LEU A 70 -15.62 -4.28 -1.31
C LEU A 70 -15.53 -3.59 0.06
N LEU A 71 -14.47 -2.82 0.31
CA LEU A 71 -14.34 -2.04 1.55
C LEU A 71 -15.50 -1.03 1.68
N GLY A 72 -15.83 -0.32 0.62
CA GLY A 72 -16.97 0.62 0.57
C GLY A 72 -18.30 -0.06 0.85
N LEU A 73 -18.57 -1.21 0.21
CA LEU A 73 -19.78 -2.01 0.44
C LEU A 73 -19.90 -2.45 1.91
N LEU A 74 -18.83 -3.03 2.47
CA LEU A 74 -18.83 -3.58 3.83
C LEU A 74 -18.90 -2.49 4.90
N SER A 75 -18.27 -1.34 4.66
CA SER A 75 -18.24 -0.22 5.59
C SER A 75 -19.38 0.78 5.42
N ASN A 76 -20.04 0.80 4.27
CA ASN A 76 -20.89 1.90 3.82
C ASN A 76 -20.19 3.27 3.98
N PHE A 77 -18.89 3.29 3.69
CA PHE A 77 -17.99 4.46 3.79
C PHE A 77 -17.88 5.09 5.19
N SER A 78 -18.34 4.38 6.24
CA SER A 78 -18.21 4.85 7.62
C SER A 78 -16.74 4.73 8.09
N PRO A 79 -16.12 5.82 8.60
CA PRO A 79 -14.75 5.76 9.12
C PRO A 79 -14.55 4.66 10.16
N LEU A 80 -15.45 4.54 11.13
CA LEU A 80 -15.35 3.50 12.17
C LEU A 80 -15.39 2.08 11.59
N ARG A 81 -16.31 1.82 10.65
CA ARG A 81 -16.40 0.48 10.02
C ARG A 81 -15.19 0.17 9.17
N LEU A 82 -14.61 1.17 8.49
CA LEU A 82 -13.34 1.03 7.76
C LEU A 82 -12.21 0.66 8.72
N ARG A 83 -12.11 1.30 9.90
CA ARG A 83 -11.10 0.95 10.91
C ARG A 83 -11.30 -0.45 11.49
N ILE A 84 -12.55 -0.89 11.66
CA ILE A 84 -12.84 -2.28 12.06
C ILE A 84 -12.36 -3.26 10.97
N LEU A 85 -12.61 -2.97 9.69
CA LEU A 85 -12.14 -3.80 8.58
C LEU A 85 -10.60 -3.80 8.49
N ASP A 86 -9.95 -2.65 8.67
CA ASP A 86 -8.49 -2.53 8.73
C ASP A 86 -7.89 -3.42 9.83
N LEU A 87 -8.43 -3.32 11.05
CA LEU A 87 -8.00 -4.16 12.16
C LEU A 87 -8.32 -5.65 11.95
N ALA A 88 -9.42 -5.98 11.27
CA ALA A 88 -9.75 -7.36 10.92
C ALA A 88 -8.73 -7.93 9.91
N ILE A 89 -8.30 -7.13 8.92
CA ILE A 89 -7.23 -7.49 7.99
C ILE A 89 -5.91 -7.69 8.76
N LEU A 90 -5.58 -6.76 9.67
CA LEU A 90 -4.37 -6.87 10.51
C LEU A 90 -4.38 -8.13 11.38
N ALA A 91 -5.53 -8.45 11.96
CA ALA A 91 -5.71 -9.68 12.74
C ALA A 91 -5.56 -10.95 11.87
N ALA A 92 -6.11 -10.93 10.64
CA ALA A 92 -5.96 -12.04 9.69
C ALA A 92 -4.49 -12.24 9.29
N VAL A 93 -3.79 -11.18 8.87
CA VAL A 93 -2.35 -11.22 8.56
C VAL A 93 -1.55 -11.70 9.76
N SER A 94 -1.86 -11.21 10.97
CA SER A 94 -1.19 -11.61 12.21
C SER A 94 -1.40 -13.09 12.53
N LEU A 95 -2.62 -13.59 12.38
CA LEU A 95 -2.96 -15.01 12.61
C LEU A 95 -2.25 -15.93 11.62
N ILE A 96 -2.27 -15.59 10.33
CA ILE A 96 -1.56 -16.34 9.28
C ILE A 96 -0.05 -16.34 9.57
N THR A 97 0.50 -15.18 9.93
CA THR A 97 1.91 -15.03 10.31
C THR A 97 2.25 -15.90 11.52
N TYR A 98 1.42 -15.94 12.55
CA TYR A 98 1.61 -16.81 13.69
C TYR A 98 1.72 -18.28 13.26
N PHE A 99 0.81 -18.77 12.42
CA PHE A 99 0.86 -20.14 11.93
C PHE A 99 2.09 -20.41 11.07
N ALA A 100 2.47 -19.50 10.18
CA ALA A 100 3.68 -19.64 9.36
C ALA A 100 4.95 -19.69 10.21
N MET A 101 5.01 -18.91 11.29
CA MET A 101 6.19 -18.80 12.14
C MET A 101 6.27 -19.86 13.25
N ARG A 102 5.21 -20.67 13.50
CA ARG A 102 5.17 -21.72 14.53
C ARG A 102 6.30 -22.73 14.41
N ARG A 103 6.70 -23.07 13.20
CA ARG A 103 7.79 -24.01 12.95
C ARG A 103 9.15 -23.51 13.44
N PHE A 104 9.32 -22.20 13.61
CA PHE A 104 10.52 -21.59 14.15
C PHE A 104 10.46 -21.43 15.70
N GLY A 105 9.39 -21.94 16.31
CA GLY A 105 9.15 -21.92 17.76
C GLY A 105 8.18 -20.85 18.23
N LYS A 106 7.56 -21.10 19.39
CA LYS A 106 6.52 -20.22 19.96
C LYS A 106 6.95 -18.76 20.14
N PRO A 107 8.19 -18.44 20.63
CA PRO A 107 8.59 -17.04 20.80
C PRO A 107 8.63 -16.28 19.47
N SER A 108 9.20 -16.87 18.42
CA SER A 108 9.22 -16.26 17.08
C SER A 108 7.81 -16.10 16.49
N ALA A 109 6.96 -17.09 16.70
CA ALA A 109 5.57 -17.07 16.23
C ALA A 109 4.72 -15.97 16.89
N LEU A 110 4.99 -15.64 18.15
CA LEU A 110 4.31 -14.54 18.85
C LEU A 110 4.93 -13.18 18.53
N ALA A 111 6.25 -13.10 18.45
CA ALA A 111 6.95 -11.85 18.24
C ALA A 111 6.69 -11.27 16.82
N ALA A 112 6.74 -12.09 15.79
CA ALA A 112 6.61 -11.62 14.42
C ALA A 112 5.30 -10.83 14.17
N PRO A 113 4.10 -11.35 14.46
CA PRO A 113 2.86 -10.61 14.26
C PRO A 113 2.73 -9.38 15.17
N ILE A 114 3.15 -9.45 16.44
CA ILE A 114 3.10 -8.31 17.37
C ILE A 114 3.97 -7.17 16.89
N LEU A 115 5.22 -7.45 16.49
CA LEU A 115 6.16 -6.45 16.02
C LEU A 115 5.71 -5.83 14.71
N PHE A 116 5.21 -6.63 13.78
CA PHE A 116 4.69 -6.11 12.54
C PHE A 116 3.44 -5.24 12.75
N ALA A 117 2.48 -5.70 13.55
CA ALA A 117 1.27 -4.95 13.82
C ALA A 117 1.55 -3.60 14.52
N LEU A 118 2.49 -3.56 15.48
CA LEU A 118 2.94 -2.31 16.09
C LEU A 118 3.58 -1.38 15.05
N LYS A 119 4.42 -1.92 14.15
CA LYS A 119 5.07 -1.14 13.09
C LYS A 119 4.07 -0.61 12.06
N TYR A 120 3.04 -1.38 11.74
CA TYR A 120 1.94 -0.94 10.88
C TYR A 120 1.16 0.22 11.52
N LEU A 121 0.71 0.08 12.77
CA LEU A 121 -0.05 1.12 13.46
C LEU A 121 0.79 2.37 13.76
N GLU A 122 2.13 2.26 13.83
CA GLU A 122 3.02 3.43 13.94
C GLU A 122 2.82 4.41 12.77
N GLY A 123 2.48 3.91 11.58
CA GLY A 123 2.25 4.72 10.39
C GLY A 123 1.03 5.66 10.47
N GLY A 124 0.11 5.40 11.38
CA GLY A 124 -1.09 6.21 11.57
C GLY A 124 -2.08 6.13 10.40
N PRO A 125 -3.10 7.01 10.35
CA PRO A 125 -4.16 6.96 9.36
C PRO A 125 -3.67 7.15 7.91
N ALA A 126 -2.56 7.84 7.68
CA ALA A 126 -2.03 8.06 6.33
C ALA A 126 -1.46 6.79 5.67
N LEU A 127 -1.07 5.79 6.47
CA LEU A 127 -0.59 4.49 5.97
C LEU A 127 -1.63 3.37 6.11
N SER A 128 -2.81 3.67 6.66
CA SER A 128 -3.90 2.72 6.81
C SER A 128 -4.45 2.31 5.44
N LEU A 129 -4.83 1.04 5.31
CA LEU A 129 -5.44 0.43 4.13
C LEU A 129 -4.69 0.68 2.80
N GLN A 130 -3.39 1.04 2.85
CA GLN A 130 -2.58 1.17 1.63
C GLN A 130 -2.54 -0.15 0.86
N ARG A 131 -2.46 -0.08 -0.45
CA ARG A 131 -2.47 -1.26 -1.35
C ARG A 131 -1.35 -2.25 -1.02
N GLU A 132 -0.18 -1.75 -0.62
CA GLU A 132 0.96 -2.55 -0.15
C GLU A 132 0.67 -3.31 1.16
N TYR A 133 -0.21 -2.78 1.99
CA TYR A 133 -0.71 -3.49 3.16
C TYR A 133 -1.76 -4.56 2.78
N LEU A 134 -2.69 -4.21 1.88
CA LEU A 134 -3.75 -5.14 1.45
C LEU A 134 -3.17 -6.41 0.80
N ILE A 135 -2.08 -6.31 0.04
CA ILE A 135 -1.43 -7.49 -0.55
C ILE A 135 -0.77 -8.41 0.49
N LEU A 136 -0.55 -7.96 1.73
CA LEU A 136 0.04 -8.81 2.78
C LEU A 136 -0.83 -10.01 3.15
N ILE A 137 -2.14 -9.96 2.95
CA ILE A 137 -3.01 -11.13 3.11
C ILE A 137 -2.48 -12.27 2.21
N PHE A 138 -2.24 -11.98 0.93
CA PHE A 138 -1.78 -12.95 -0.05
C PHE A 138 -0.32 -13.35 0.18
N ILE A 139 0.53 -12.39 0.53
CA ILE A 139 1.96 -12.65 0.82
C ILE A 139 2.10 -13.53 2.08
N SER A 140 1.36 -13.25 3.15
CA SER A 140 1.41 -14.04 4.38
C SER A 140 0.89 -15.47 4.17
N LEU A 141 -0.19 -15.64 3.41
CA LEU A 141 -0.69 -16.95 2.98
C LEU A 141 0.35 -17.71 2.14
N SER A 142 1.01 -17.01 1.21
CA SER A 142 2.07 -17.59 0.38
C SER A 142 3.25 -18.06 1.22
N ILE A 143 3.64 -17.29 2.23
CA ILE A 143 4.70 -17.67 3.17
C ILE A 143 4.26 -18.91 3.98
N TRP A 144 3.05 -18.91 4.52
CA TRP A 144 2.54 -20.08 5.27
C TRP A 144 2.52 -21.34 4.40
N ILE A 145 1.93 -21.28 3.21
CA ILE A 145 1.91 -22.40 2.25
C ILE A 145 3.36 -22.78 1.84
N GLY A 146 4.21 -21.79 1.58
CA GLY A 146 5.60 -21.99 1.15
C GLY A 146 6.46 -22.70 2.18
N VAL A 147 6.21 -22.41 3.47
CA VAL A 147 6.97 -22.92 4.60
C VAL A 147 6.48 -24.32 5.04
N ASP A 148 5.17 -24.56 5.08
CA ASP A 148 4.58 -25.74 5.71
C ASP A 148 4.03 -26.79 4.76
N ALA A 149 3.49 -26.42 3.61
CA ALA A 149 2.81 -27.34 2.73
C ALA A 149 3.77 -28.29 1.98
N PRO A 150 3.40 -29.56 1.73
CA PRO A 150 4.15 -30.47 0.87
C PRO A 150 4.24 -29.89 -0.55
N ARG A 151 5.30 -30.27 -1.29
CA ARG A 151 5.57 -29.77 -2.63
C ARG A 151 4.72 -30.48 -3.67
N THR A 152 3.48 -30.07 -3.79
CA THR A 152 2.49 -30.62 -4.69
C THR A 152 2.17 -29.65 -5.84
N PHE A 153 1.50 -30.16 -6.87
CA PHE A 153 0.90 -29.35 -7.92
C PHE A 153 0.03 -28.22 -7.32
N PHE A 154 -0.85 -28.56 -6.38
CA PHE A 154 -1.78 -27.62 -5.76
C PHE A 154 -1.07 -26.53 -4.95
N LYS A 155 0.04 -26.82 -4.28
CA LYS A 155 0.86 -25.80 -3.60
C LYS A 155 1.33 -24.72 -4.60
N ARG A 156 1.86 -25.15 -5.74
CA ARG A 156 2.41 -24.22 -6.75
C ARG A 156 1.30 -23.46 -7.46
N LEU A 157 0.18 -24.13 -7.73
CA LEU A 157 -1.03 -23.49 -8.24
C LEU A 157 -1.52 -22.39 -7.27
N SER A 158 -1.60 -22.70 -5.98
CA SER A 158 -2.02 -21.73 -4.94
C SER A 158 -1.05 -20.56 -4.81
N LEU A 159 0.26 -20.81 -4.85
CA LEU A 159 1.27 -19.74 -4.85
C LEU A 159 1.10 -18.84 -6.09
N GLY A 160 0.93 -19.45 -7.26
CA GLY A 160 0.62 -18.71 -8.48
C GLY A 160 -0.64 -17.86 -8.34
N LEU A 161 -1.73 -18.44 -7.84
CA LEU A 161 -3.00 -17.74 -7.64
C LEU A 161 -2.86 -16.53 -6.71
N LEU A 162 -2.20 -16.71 -5.56
CA LEU A 162 -1.98 -15.64 -4.59
C LEU A 162 -1.14 -14.51 -5.18
N TYR A 163 -0.08 -14.84 -5.92
CA TYR A 163 0.74 -13.82 -6.59
C TYR A 163 0.09 -13.22 -7.84
N GLY A 164 -0.82 -13.93 -8.49
CA GLY A 164 -1.71 -13.36 -9.50
C GLY A 164 -2.64 -12.30 -8.91
N LEU A 165 -3.21 -12.55 -7.71
CA LEU A 165 -3.98 -11.55 -6.98
C LEU A 165 -3.10 -10.36 -6.56
N VAL A 166 -1.89 -10.59 -6.05
CA VAL A 166 -0.92 -9.51 -5.76
C VAL A 166 -0.66 -8.68 -7.01
N PHE A 167 -0.48 -9.31 -8.19
CA PHE A 167 -0.25 -8.63 -9.46
C PHE A 167 -1.39 -7.68 -9.83
N THR A 168 -2.64 -8.08 -9.60
CA THR A 168 -3.79 -7.24 -9.93
C THR A 168 -3.90 -5.96 -9.08
N LEU A 169 -3.23 -5.91 -7.91
CA LEU A 169 -3.17 -4.71 -7.06
C LEU A 169 -1.85 -3.96 -7.25
N LYS A 170 -0.73 -4.67 -7.22
CA LYS A 170 0.65 -4.12 -7.29
C LYS A 170 1.55 -5.07 -8.09
N PRO A 171 1.66 -4.86 -9.42
CA PRO A 171 2.31 -5.83 -10.31
C PRO A 171 3.76 -6.13 -9.93
N HIS A 172 4.55 -5.13 -9.53
CA HIS A 172 5.94 -5.32 -9.14
C HIS A 172 6.10 -6.19 -7.88
N ALA A 173 5.13 -6.17 -6.96
CA ALA A 173 5.17 -6.99 -5.75
C ALA A 173 4.98 -8.50 -6.05
N ALA A 174 4.42 -8.83 -7.22
CA ALA A 174 4.25 -10.22 -7.65
C ALA A 174 5.58 -10.94 -7.93
N LEU A 175 6.69 -10.21 -8.07
CA LEU A 175 8.04 -10.79 -8.11
C LEU A 175 8.36 -11.63 -6.86
N GLY A 176 7.64 -11.43 -5.74
CA GLY A 176 7.70 -12.30 -4.57
C GLY A 176 7.41 -13.78 -4.83
N LEU A 177 6.82 -14.15 -5.97
CA LEU A 177 6.69 -15.56 -6.40
C LEU A 177 8.05 -16.20 -6.71
N VAL A 178 9.00 -15.43 -7.24
CA VAL A 178 10.29 -15.94 -7.72
C VAL A 178 11.07 -16.70 -6.65
N PRO A 179 11.27 -16.22 -5.42
CA PRO A 179 11.95 -16.98 -4.37
C PRO A 179 11.34 -18.39 -4.14
N PHE A 180 10.02 -18.52 -4.13
CA PHE A 180 9.36 -19.83 -3.94
C PHE A 180 9.69 -20.79 -5.06
N LEU A 181 9.68 -20.34 -6.32
CA LEU A 181 10.02 -21.16 -7.48
C LEU A 181 11.49 -21.55 -7.47
N LEU A 182 12.39 -20.62 -7.14
CA LEU A 182 13.83 -20.89 -7.04
C LEU A 182 14.12 -21.93 -5.95
N PHE A 183 13.44 -21.87 -4.81
CA PHE A 183 13.57 -22.87 -3.75
C PHE A 183 13.06 -24.23 -4.16
N ASP A 184 11.98 -24.30 -4.95
CA ASP A 184 11.48 -25.57 -5.50
C ASP A 184 12.45 -26.16 -6.55
N ILE A 185 13.06 -25.30 -7.40
CA ILE A 185 14.08 -25.70 -8.38
C ILE A 185 15.34 -26.24 -7.66
N ALA A 186 15.82 -25.52 -6.63
CA ALA A 186 16.96 -25.96 -5.84
C ALA A 186 16.74 -27.34 -5.21
N ASP A 187 15.50 -27.63 -4.74
CA ASP A 187 15.17 -28.93 -4.20
C ASP A 187 15.20 -30.05 -5.24
N LEU A 188 14.63 -29.82 -6.42
CA LEU A 188 14.71 -30.80 -7.51
C LEU A 188 16.17 -31.08 -7.90
N ARG A 189 17.01 -30.03 -7.88
CA ARG A 189 18.46 -30.18 -8.15
C ARG A 189 19.15 -31.03 -7.09
N GLU A 190 18.89 -30.78 -5.82
CA GLU A 190 19.46 -31.58 -4.71
C GLU A 190 19.07 -33.05 -4.77
N ARG A 191 17.81 -33.35 -5.18
CA ARG A 191 17.31 -34.71 -5.39
C ARG A 191 17.76 -35.35 -6.70
N ARG A 192 18.50 -34.63 -7.54
CA ARG A 192 18.88 -35.04 -8.90
C ARG A 192 17.71 -35.34 -9.83
N GLU A 193 16.55 -34.73 -9.55
CA GLU A 193 15.31 -34.89 -10.32
C GLU A 193 15.07 -33.72 -11.29
N LEU A 194 15.98 -32.74 -11.37
CA LEU A 194 15.84 -31.58 -12.22
C LEU A 194 16.07 -31.94 -13.69
N THR A 195 14.96 -32.03 -14.41
CA THR A 195 14.91 -32.16 -15.87
C THR A 195 14.06 -31.05 -16.45
N LEU A 196 14.13 -30.78 -17.76
CA LEU A 196 13.26 -29.80 -18.39
C LEU A 196 11.77 -30.18 -18.20
N GLN A 197 11.46 -31.47 -18.23
CA GLN A 197 10.10 -31.97 -18.04
C GLN A 197 9.59 -31.73 -16.60
N THR A 198 10.38 -32.04 -15.57
CA THR A 198 10.01 -31.82 -14.17
C THR A 198 9.92 -30.31 -13.87
N LEU A 199 10.85 -29.50 -14.36
CA LEU A 199 10.81 -28.05 -14.23
C LEU A 199 9.50 -27.48 -14.83
N THR A 200 9.21 -27.84 -16.08
CA THR A 200 8.03 -27.28 -16.78
C THR A 200 6.73 -27.81 -16.17
N ARG A 201 6.56 -29.13 -16.05
CA ARG A 201 5.27 -29.72 -15.64
C ARG A 201 4.99 -29.60 -14.15
N GLN A 202 6.03 -29.66 -13.31
CA GLN A 202 5.80 -29.65 -11.86
C GLN A 202 5.93 -28.27 -11.22
N ILE A 203 6.74 -27.35 -11.78
CA ILE A 203 6.97 -26.03 -11.17
C ILE A 203 6.32 -24.93 -11.99
N VAL A 204 6.76 -24.75 -13.25
CA VAL A 204 6.37 -23.57 -14.03
C VAL A 204 4.89 -23.59 -14.40
N LEU A 205 4.40 -24.69 -14.95
CA LEU A 205 3.02 -24.79 -15.45
C LEU A 205 1.97 -24.57 -14.35
N PRO A 206 2.02 -25.25 -13.18
CA PRO A 206 1.01 -25.04 -12.15
C PRO A 206 1.09 -23.59 -11.56
N ALA A 207 2.29 -23.04 -11.37
CA ALA A 207 2.44 -21.67 -10.91
C ALA A 207 1.91 -20.66 -11.94
N PHE A 208 2.19 -20.88 -13.22
CA PHE A 208 1.68 -20.03 -14.31
C PHE A 208 0.16 -20.10 -14.43
N ILE A 209 -0.43 -21.31 -14.40
CA ILE A 209 -1.90 -21.46 -14.43
C ILE A 209 -2.52 -20.69 -13.26
N GLY A 210 -2.01 -20.89 -12.03
CA GLY A 210 -2.50 -20.16 -10.87
C GLY A 210 -2.37 -18.63 -11.04
N PHE A 211 -1.22 -18.17 -11.53
CA PHE A 211 -0.93 -16.73 -11.72
C PHE A 211 -1.85 -16.08 -12.75
N ILE A 212 -2.13 -16.75 -13.85
CA ILE A 212 -2.92 -16.17 -14.93
C ILE A 212 -4.42 -16.11 -14.63
N ILE A 213 -4.95 -16.97 -13.73
CA ILE A 213 -6.39 -17.00 -13.41
C ILE A 213 -6.91 -15.62 -12.93
N PRO A 214 -6.37 -14.96 -11.88
CA PRO A 214 -6.87 -13.67 -11.45
C PRO A 214 -6.72 -12.59 -12.54
N ILE A 215 -5.63 -12.62 -13.29
CA ILE A 215 -5.37 -11.67 -14.38
C ILE A 215 -6.42 -11.83 -15.48
N SER A 216 -6.75 -13.09 -15.86
CA SER A 216 -7.77 -13.37 -16.86
C SER A 216 -9.16 -12.95 -16.41
N LEU A 217 -9.50 -13.13 -15.12
CA LEU A 217 -10.77 -12.68 -14.56
C LEU A 217 -10.88 -11.14 -14.58
N ILE A 218 -9.80 -10.43 -14.26
CA ILE A 218 -9.75 -8.96 -14.37
C ILE A 218 -9.85 -8.52 -15.84
N ALA A 219 -9.12 -9.17 -16.74
CA ALA A 219 -9.20 -8.84 -18.18
C ALA A 219 -10.61 -9.08 -18.73
N LEU A 220 -11.26 -10.16 -18.31
CA LEU A 220 -12.64 -10.45 -18.66
C LEU A 220 -13.61 -9.38 -18.12
N TYR A 221 -13.44 -8.97 -16.86
CA TYR A 221 -14.22 -7.87 -16.28
C TYR A 221 -14.06 -6.59 -17.11
N LEU A 222 -12.83 -6.17 -17.41
CA LEU A 222 -12.56 -4.98 -18.22
C LEU A 222 -13.12 -5.10 -19.65
N ALA A 223 -13.12 -6.30 -20.25
CA ALA A 223 -13.71 -6.53 -21.55
C ALA A 223 -15.25 -6.41 -21.53
N ILE A 224 -15.91 -7.03 -20.55
CA ILE A 224 -17.37 -6.97 -20.37
C ILE A 224 -17.84 -5.54 -20.09
N THR A 225 -17.10 -4.77 -19.32
CA THR A 225 -17.41 -3.37 -19.02
C THR A 225 -16.97 -2.39 -20.11
N HIS A 226 -16.39 -2.87 -21.20
CA HIS A 226 -15.86 -2.06 -22.31
C HIS A 226 -14.78 -1.05 -21.88
N SER A 227 -14.04 -1.32 -20.78
CA SER A 227 -12.98 -0.46 -20.24
C SER A 227 -11.55 -0.96 -20.55
N LEU A 228 -11.41 -2.14 -21.18
CA LEU A 228 -10.11 -2.75 -21.44
C LEU A 228 -9.19 -1.88 -22.31
N PHE A 229 -9.70 -1.29 -23.39
CA PHE A 229 -8.89 -0.45 -24.28
C PHE A 229 -8.48 0.85 -23.58
N SER A 230 -9.35 1.45 -22.79
CA SER A 230 -9.03 2.64 -21.99
C SER A 230 -7.94 2.33 -20.97
N PHE A 231 -8.04 1.20 -20.25
CA PHE A 231 -7.00 0.73 -19.33
C PHE A 231 -5.64 0.55 -20.04
N ILE A 232 -5.63 -0.12 -21.20
CA ILE A 232 -4.39 -0.32 -21.96
C ILE A 232 -3.83 1.03 -22.43
N SER A 233 -4.66 1.96 -22.88
CA SER A 233 -4.24 3.29 -23.30
C SER A 233 -3.58 4.05 -22.14
N ILE A 234 -4.18 4.05 -20.96
CA ILE A 234 -3.62 4.68 -19.76
C ILE A 234 -2.30 4.00 -19.36
N ALA A 235 -2.26 2.67 -19.38
CA ALA A 235 -1.05 1.92 -19.03
C ALA A 235 0.14 2.25 -19.98
N LEU A 236 -0.12 2.37 -21.27
CA LEU A 236 0.93 2.65 -22.26
C LEU A 236 1.38 4.12 -22.25
N ASN A 237 0.48 5.06 -22.01
CA ASN A 237 0.77 6.48 -22.11
C ASN A 237 1.08 7.10 -20.73
N TYR A 238 0.22 6.91 -19.73
CA TYR A 238 0.35 7.62 -18.45
C TYR A 238 1.33 6.96 -17.47
N TRP A 239 1.38 5.62 -17.37
CA TRP A 239 2.26 4.97 -16.40
C TRP A 239 3.74 5.30 -16.60
N ARG A 240 4.17 5.45 -17.86
CA ARG A 240 5.54 5.85 -18.16
C ARG A 240 5.85 7.25 -17.61
N LEU A 241 4.93 8.19 -17.74
CA LEU A 241 5.08 9.56 -17.24
C LEU A 241 5.07 9.55 -15.68
N TYR A 242 4.10 8.89 -15.10
CA TYR A 242 3.99 8.78 -13.65
C TYR A 242 5.21 8.10 -13.01
N SER A 243 5.79 7.11 -13.66
CA SER A 243 6.99 6.42 -13.14
C SER A 243 8.24 7.31 -13.07
N GLN A 244 8.24 8.48 -13.71
CA GLN A 244 9.34 9.45 -13.64
C GLN A 244 9.23 10.38 -12.41
N ILE A 245 8.08 10.40 -11.77
CA ILE A 245 7.88 11.13 -10.52
C ILE A 245 8.51 10.30 -9.39
N ASN A 246 9.35 10.93 -8.59
CA ASN A 246 10.04 10.30 -7.47
C ASN A 246 9.26 10.39 -6.15
N GLY A 247 9.80 9.82 -5.07
CA GLY A 247 9.17 9.84 -3.74
C GLY A 247 9.14 11.23 -3.06
N GLU A 248 9.78 12.22 -3.66
CA GLU A 248 9.77 13.63 -3.22
C GLU A 248 8.80 14.47 -4.07
N MET A 249 7.95 13.83 -4.85
CA MET A 249 7.01 14.47 -5.77
C MET A 249 7.72 15.38 -6.80
N ALA A 250 8.85 14.91 -7.34
CA ALA A 250 9.57 15.63 -8.37
C ALA A 250 9.79 14.75 -9.60
N VAL A 251 9.67 15.33 -10.79
CA VAL A 251 10.07 14.67 -12.04
C VAL A 251 11.59 14.52 -12.04
N THR A 252 12.06 13.28 -12.09
CA THR A 252 13.49 12.97 -12.12
C THR A 252 13.93 12.79 -13.58
N PRO A 253 14.85 13.63 -14.08
CA PRO A 253 15.42 13.47 -15.42
C PRO A 253 16.02 12.08 -15.63
N SER A 254 15.88 11.52 -16.82
CA SER A 254 16.38 10.17 -17.13
C SER A 254 17.88 10.00 -16.83
N ALA A 255 18.67 11.07 -17.02
CA ALA A 255 20.11 11.10 -16.75
C ALA A 255 20.43 10.95 -15.24
N GLU A 256 19.57 11.48 -14.37
CA GLU A 256 19.77 11.49 -12.91
C GLU A 256 19.10 10.30 -12.21
N ARG A 257 18.21 9.58 -12.91
CA ARG A 257 17.40 8.51 -12.33
C ARG A 257 18.24 7.42 -11.67
N THR A 258 19.32 6.98 -12.29
CA THR A 258 20.20 5.94 -11.74
C THR A 258 20.85 6.41 -10.45
N ALA A 259 21.35 7.65 -10.41
CA ALA A 259 21.96 8.22 -9.22
C ALA A 259 20.92 8.35 -8.08
N TYR A 260 19.70 8.79 -8.41
CA TYR A 260 18.59 8.85 -7.45
C TYR A 260 18.28 7.47 -6.86
N LEU A 261 18.11 6.44 -7.70
CA LEU A 261 17.81 5.07 -7.24
C LEU A 261 18.91 4.53 -6.33
N LEU A 262 20.20 4.71 -6.70
CA LEU A 262 21.34 4.26 -5.90
C LEU A 262 21.46 5.00 -4.56
N ASN A 263 21.04 6.25 -4.49
CA ASN A 263 21.04 7.04 -3.26
C ASN A 263 19.90 6.63 -2.31
N GLN A 264 18.70 6.33 -2.85
CA GLN A 264 17.53 5.99 -2.04
C GLN A 264 17.53 4.53 -1.56
N LEU A 265 18.00 3.60 -2.39
CA LEU A 265 17.94 2.16 -2.13
C LEU A 265 18.57 1.76 -0.77
N PRO A 266 19.76 2.24 -0.38
CA PRO A 266 20.38 1.88 0.89
C PRO A 266 19.63 2.40 2.13
N ARG A 267 18.79 3.41 1.97
CA ARG A 267 18.02 4.00 3.08
C ARG A 267 16.93 3.06 3.61
N LEU A 268 16.47 2.10 2.79
CA LEU A 268 15.46 1.09 3.13
C LEU A 268 14.23 1.68 3.84
N GLY A 269 13.79 2.89 3.43
CA GLY A 269 12.67 3.59 4.07
C GLY A 269 12.88 3.88 5.57
N GLY A 270 14.13 4.06 6.01
CA GLY A 270 14.48 4.24 7.42
C GLY A 270 14.44 2.96 8.26
N SER A 271 14.16 1.80 7.63
CA SER A 271 14.00 0.51 8.34
C SER A 271 15.25 -0.39 8.26
N GLY A 272 16.37 0.12 7.77
CA GLY A 272 17.62 -0.64 7.60
C GLY A 272 18.19 -1.23 8.89
N PHE A 273 17.90 -0.65 10.03
CA PHE A 273 18.31 -1.16 11.32
C PHE A 273 17.71 -2.56 11.65
N TRP A 274 16.58 -2.97 11.03
CA TRP A 274 16.07 -4.33 11.16
C TRP A 274 16.99 -5.39 10.57
N LEU A 275 17.95 -5.01 9.73
CA LEU A 275 18.98 -5.91 9.19
C LEU A 275 19.84 -6.53 10.30
N ILE A 276 20.08 -5.82 11.42
CA ILE A 276 20.90 -6.33 12.52
C ILE A 276 20.26 -7.58 13.17
N PRO A 277 19.03 -7.51 13.75
CA PRO A 277 18.41 -8.71 14.31
C PRO A 277 18.07 -9.75 13.24
N ALA A 278 17.82 -9.37 12.00
CA ALA A 278 17.62 -10.31 10.91
C ALA A 278 18.87 -11.11 10.58
N ALA A 279 20.05 -10.48 10.54
CA ALA A 279 21.32 -11.17 10.35
C ALA A 279 21.59 -12.20 11.47
N PHE A 280 21.28 -11.84 12.72
CA PHE A 280 21.33 -12.81 13.83
C PHE A 280 20.32 -13.93 13.66
N GLY A 281 19.09 -13.62 13.23
CA GLY A 281 18.05 -14.59 12.94
C GLY A 281 18.51 -15.63 11.90
N ILE A 282 19.12 -15.18 10.80
CA ILE A 282 19.69 -16.04 9.75
C ILE A 282 20.88 -16.87 10.30
N TYR A 283 21.79 -16.23 11.04
CA TYR A 283 22.96 -16.90 11.59
C TYR A 283 22.60 -18.04 12.54
N LEU A 284 21.59 -17.83 13.37
CA LEU A 284 21.14 -18.80 14.38
C LEU A 284 20.21 -19.89 13.82
N ASN A 285 19.56 -19.66 12.68
CA ASN A 285 18.57 -20.55 12.09
C ASN A 285 18.92 -20.85 10.63
N LYS A 286 20.08 -21.48 10.40
CA LYS A 286 20.59 -21.83 9.06
C LYS A 286 19.80 -22.99 8.45
N ASN A 287 18.58 -22.71 8.02
CA ASN A 287 17.74 -23.68 7.36
C ASN A 287 17.09 -23.07 6.10
N ARG A 288 16.53 -23.93 5.26
CA ARG A 288 16.00 -23.57 3.96
C ARG A 288 14.89 -22.52 4.06
N GLN A 289 14.01 -22.63 5.05
CA GLN A 289 12.89 -21.75 5.22
C GLN A 289 13.32 -20.35 5.67
N THR A 290 14.36 -20.27 6.50
CA THR A 290 14.99 -18.99 6.86
C THR A 290 15.56 -18.30 5.62
N TYR A 291 16.22 -19.04 4.73
CA TYR A 291 16.74 -18.47 3.48
C TYR A 291 15.61 -18.01 2.54
N LEU A 292 14.48 -18.73 2.50
CA LEU A 292 13.30 -18.29 1.76
C LEU A 292 12.78 -16.94 2.30
N LEU A 293 12.61 -16.80 3.62
CA LEU A 293 12.19 -15.54 4.23
C LEU A 293 13.18 -14.41 3.97
N ALA A 294 14.49 -14.69 4.06
CA ALA A 294 15.55 -13.72 3.77
C ALA A 294 15.54 -13.29 2.29
N SER A 295 15.30 -14.23 1.36
CA SER A 295 15.19 -13.91 -0.07
C SER A 295 13.98 -13.04 -0.38
N LEU A 296 12.86 -13.28 0.29
CA LEU A 296 11.68 -12.43 0.19
C LEU A 296 11.96 -11.02 0.74
N ALA A 297 12.61 -10.92 1.90
CA ALA A 297 13.00 -9.63 2.47
C ALA A 297 13.93 -8.85 1.55
N LEU A 298 14.93 -9.52 0.96
CA LEU A 298 15.83 -8.91 -0.02
C LEU A 298 15.08 -8.42 -1.25
N LEU A 299 14.19 -9.22 -1.81
CA LEU A 299 13.40 -8.85 -2.98
C LEU A 299 12.49 -7.66 -2.69
N TYR A 300 11.82 -7.66 -1.54
CA TYR A 300 10.95 -6.54 -1.17
C TYR A 300 11.73 -5.30 -0.73
N ALA A 301 13.00 -5.40 -0.34
CA ALA A 301 13.88 -4.24 -0.19
C ALA A 301 14.15 -3.54 -1.53
N LEU A 302 14.17 -4.30 -2.63
CA LEU A 302 14.35 -3.77 -3.99
C LEU A 302 13.05 -3.27 -4.63
N TYR A 303 11.88 -3.65 -4.10
CA TYR A 303 10.58 -3.33 -4.66
C TYR A 303 10.37 -1.83 -4.92
N PRO A 304 10.68 -0.89 -4.00
CA PRO A 304 10.50 0.53 -4.25
C PRO A 304 11.34 1.06 -5.41
N ALA A 305 12.52 0.48 -5.65
CA ALA A 305 13.35 0.86 -6.78
C ALA A 305 12.75 0.43 -8.14
N LEU A 306 12.00 -0.68 -8.16
CA LEU A 306 11.32 -1.14 -9.37
C LEU A 306 10.16 -0.20 -9.77
N THR A 307 9.50 0.40 -8.78
CA THR A 307 8.47 1.42 -9.02
C THR A 307 9.07 2.79 -9.36
N GLY A 308 10.34 3.01 -9.03
CA GLY A 308 11.00 4.32 -9.14
C GLY A 308 10.56 5.33 -8.10
N GLN A 309 9.74 4.92 -7.14
CA GLN A 309 9.17 5.75 -6.09
C GLN A 309 9.47 5.11 -4.73
N PHE A 310 9.88 5.92 -3.76
CA PHE A 310 10.30 5.46 -2.44
C PHE A 310 9.36 5.99 -1.35
N PHE A 311 8.05 5.98 -1.60
CA PHE A 311 7.06 6.34 -0.60
C PHE A 311 7.09 5.39 0.60
N PRO A 312 6.79 5.86 1.82
CA PRO A 312 6.86 5.03 3.04
C PRO A 312 6.05 3.73 2.94
N TYR A 313 4.88 3.75 2.31
CA TYR A 313 4.04 2.57 2.16
C TYR A 313 4.62 1.51 1.19
N HIS A 314 5.48 1.89 0.23
CA HIS A 314 6.16 0.92 -0.65
C HIS A 314 7.06 -0.05 0.14
N TYR A 315 7.48 0.33 1.34
CA TYR A 315 8.32 -0.52 2.19
C TYR A 315 7.53 -1.49 3.07
N ILE A 316 6.19 -1.45 3.08
CA ILE A 316 5.38 -2.32 3.94
C ILE A 316 5.69 -3.81 3.72
N PRO A 317 5.80 -4.35 2.48
CA PRO A 317 6.18 -5.75 2.28
C PRO A 317 7.60 -6.07 2.74
N PHE A 318 8.56 -5.14 2.60
CA PHE A 318 9.91 -5.28 3.14
C PHE A 318 9.89 -5.31 4.67
N ILE A 319 9.25 -4.35 5.30
CA ILE A 319 9.12 -4.25 6.76
C ILE A 319 8.49 -5.52 7.32
N TYR A 320 7.44 -6.02 6.69
CA TYR A 320 6.81 -7.27 7.07
C TYR A 320 7.80 -8.44 7.03
N THR A 321 8.43 -8.67 5.90
CA THR A 321 9.30 -9.84 5.71
C THR A 321 10.59 -9.76 6.53
N ILE A 322 11.20 -8.58 6.68
CA ILE A 322 12.40 -8.41 7.50
C ILE A 322 12.13 -8.61 9.00
N ILE A 323 10.93 -8.22 9.49
CA ILE A 323 10.50 -8.49 10.86
C ILE A 323 10.31 -10.00 11.09
N LEU A 324 9.79 -10.74 10.11
CA LEU A 324 9.73 -12.21 10.21
C LEU A 324 11.13 -12.80 10.43
N VAL A 325 12.10 -12.39 9.62
CA VAL A 325 13.50 -12.85 9.73
C VAL A 325 14.12 -12.41 11.06
N ALA A 326 13.92 -11.16 11.47
CA ALA A 326 14.42 -10.63 12.73
C ALA A 326 13.87 -11.40 13.94
N SER A 327 12.59 -11.81 13.89
CA SER A 327 11.94 -12.57 14.96
C SER A 327 12.57 -13.95 15.20
N LEU A 328 13.31 -14.49 14.23
CA LEU A 328 14.04 -15.76 14.38
C LEU A 328 15.17 -15.66 15.41
N SER A 329 15.68 -14.46 15.69
CA SER A 329 16.76 -14.27 16.67
C SER A 329 16.33 -14.52 18.11
N ILE A 330 15.03 -14.51 18.41
CA ILE A 330 14.51 -14.80 19.77
C ILE A 330 14.59 -16.28 20.12
N ASN A 331 14.47 -17.16 19.14
CA ASN A 331 14.43 -18.61 19.37
C ASN A 331 15.40 -19.36 18.44
N PRO A 332 16.69 -19.37 18.80
CA PRO A 332 17.68 -20.11 18.03
C PRO A 332 17.37 -21.61 18.09
N GLN A 333 17.22 -22.23 16.91
CA GLN A 333 17.10 -23.68 16.80
C GLN A 333 18.50 -24.29 16.95
N PRO A 334 18.71 -25.30 17.80
CA PRO A 334 19.99 -25.97 17.92
C PRO A 334 20.26 -26.75 16.63
N SER A 335 20.98 -26.15 15.70
CA SER A 335 21.41 -26.81 14.46
C SER A 335 22.63 -27.69 14.67
N THR A 336 23.31 -27.59 15.82
CA THR A 336 24.43 -28.46 16.22
C THR A 336 24.59 -28.50 17.75
N PRO A 337 25.02 -29.64 18.32
CA PRO A 337 25.21 -29.79 19.77
C PRO A 337 26.51 -29.11 20.30
N ASN A 338 26.98 -28.06 19.65
CA ASN A 338 28.19 -27.36 20.07
C ASN A 338 27.89 -26.39 21.23
N HIS A 339 28.27 -26.80 22.44
CA HIS A 339 28.17 -26.05 23.68
C HIS A 339 28.87 -24.67 23.67
N SER A 340 29.71 -24.38 22.68
CA SER A 340 30.44 -23.11 22.53
C SER A 340 29.62 -21.93 22.06
N LEU A 341 28.37 -22.14 21.56
CA LEU A 341 27.51 -21.07 21.03
C LEU A 341 26.57 -20.47 22.10
N PHE A 342 26.62 -20.97 23.33
CA PHE A 342 25.75 -20.52 24.44
C PHE A 342 25.80 -19.00 24.69
N PRO A 343 26.94 -18.30 24.65
CA PRO A 343 27.02 -16.86 24.81
C PRO A 343 26.33 -16.07 23.67
N ILE A 344 26.38 -16.59 22.44
CA ILE A 344 25.83 -15.90 21.24
C ILE A 344 24.30 -15.87 21.27
N HIS A 345 23.65 -16.91 21.81
CA HIS A 345 22.21 -16.96 21.92
C HIS A 345 21.64 -15.92 22.90
N TYR A 346 22.37 -15.67 24.00
CA TYR A 346 21.99 -14.61 24.96
C TYR A 346 22.19 -13.23 24.34
N LEU A 347 23.30 -13.04 23.62
CA LEU A 347 23.63 -11.79 22.96
C LEU A 347 22.59 -11.46 21.89
N SER A 348 22.14 -12.42 21.08
CA SER A 348 21.13 -12.19 20.03
C SER A 348 19.76 -11.82 20.58
N SER A 349 19.33 -12.51 21.63
CA SER A 349 18.05 -12.16 22.30
C SER A 349 18.14 -10.79 22.98
N PHE A 350 19.27 -10.48 23.61
CA PHE A 350 19.52 -9.17 24.21
C PHE A 350 19.55 -8.06 23.15
N ILE A 351 20.22 -8.29 22.02
CA ILE A 351 20.27 -7.33 20.89
C ILE A 351 18.87 -7.08 20.36
N LEU A 352 18.08 -8.14 20.08
CA LEU A 352 16.72 -7.94 19.58
C LEU A 352 15.85 -7.21 20.60
N LEU A 353 15.91 -7.57 21.87
CA LEU A 353 15.11 -6.94 22.91
C LEU A 353 15.51 -5.46 23.11
N SER A 354 16.82 -5.17 23.14
CA SER A 354 17.31 -3.79 23.20
C SER A 354 16.89 -3.00 21.97
N PHE A 355 16.97 -3.64 20.81
CA PHE A 355 16.56 -3.08 19.54
C PHE A 355 15.04 -2.77 19.51
N ILE A 356 14.21 -3.68 19.97
CA ILE A 356 12.75 -3.48 20.12
C ILE A 356 12.47 -2.27 21.01
N LEU A 357 13.10 -2.19 22.17
CA LEU A 357 12.91 -1.10 23.13
C LEU A 357 13.32 0.27 22.58
N ILE A 358 14.32 0.31 21.70
CA ILE A 358 14.82 1.56 21.10
C ILE A 358 13.97 1.97 19.89
N ASN A 359 13.49 1.01 19.08
CA ASN A 359 12.94 1.27 17.75
C ASN A 359 11.43 1.06 17.63
N ILE A 360 10.82 0.25 18.52
CA ILE A 360 9.37 0.15 18.59
C ILE A 360 8.86 1.31 19.44
N ARG A 361 8.37 2.34 18.76
CA ARG A 361 7.78 3.52 19.37
C ARG A 361 6.27 3.51 19.18
N PRO A 362 5.49 4.01 20.15
CA PRO A 362 4.09 4.33 19.90
C PRO A 362 3.98 5.32 18.73
N SER A 363 2.92 5.18 17.93
CA SER A 363 2.72 6.12 16.81
C SER A 363 2.57 7.56 17.34
N GLN A 364 3.04 8.53 16.56
CA GLN A 364 2.84 9.94 16.91
C GLN A 364 1.35 10.29 17.00
N THR A 365 0.54 9.70 16.15
CA THR A 365 -0.92 9.82 16.19
C THR A 365 -1.49 9.32 17.52
N PHE A 366 -1.07 8.13 17.99
CA PHE A 366 -1.47 7.58 19.27
C PHE A 366 -1.07 8.47 20.45
N LEU A 367 0.16 8.99 20.45
CA LEU A 367 0.63 9.91 21.51
C LEU A 367 -0.15 11.23 21.52
N ARG A 368 -0.49 11.76 20.34
CA ARG A 368 -1.33 12.96 20.23
C ARG A 368 -2.73 12.70 20.77
N GLN A 369 -3.33 11.55 20.41
CA GLN A 369 -4.65 11.15 20.91
C GLN A 369 -4.66 10.99 22.43
N LEU A 370 -3.64 10.35 23.03
CA LEU A 370 -3.49 10.25 24.48
C LEU A 370 -3.38 11.63 25.14
N ALA A 371 -2.75 12.59 24.47
CA ALA A 371 -2.63 13.97 24.96
C ALA A 371 -3.88 14.83 24.68
N GLY A 372 -4.98 14.24 24.17
CA GLY A 372 -6.20 14.96 23.79
C GLY A 372 -6.02 15.95 22.63
N LYS A 373 -4.97 15.77 21.80
CA LYS A 373 -4.70 16.63 20.65
C LYS A 373 -5.35 16.08 19.39
N PRO A 374 -5.84 16.93 18.47
CA PRO A 374 -6.43 16.48 17.22
C PRO A 374 -5.41 15.72 16.36
N ILE A 375 -5.92 14.80 15.56
CA ILE A 375 -5.11 14.12 14.54
C ILE A 375 -4.90 15.13 13.41
N ALA A 376 -3.65 15.43 13.09
CA ALA A 376 -3.33 16.32 11.98
C ALA A 376 -3.65 15.64 10.64
N THR A 377 -4.76 16.01 10.05
CA THR A 377 -5.22 15.56 8.73
C THR A 377 -5.94 16.73 8.05
N SER A 378 -6.30 16.58 6.78
CA SER A 378 -7.18 17.52 6.07
C SER A 378 -8.65 17.48 6.56
N SER A 379 -8.93 16.85 7.69
CA SER A 379 -10.30 16.56 8.16
C SER A 379 -11.12 17.81 8.46
N GLU A 380 -10.53 18.88 9.00
CA GLU A 380 -11.26 20.13 9.28
C GLU A 380 -11.68 20.81 7.98
N ARG A 381 -10.77 20.93 7.00
CA ARG A 381 -11.09 21.45 5.67
C ARG A 381 -12.14 20.62 4.97
N SER A 382 -11.99 19.31 5.01
CA SER A 382 -12.94 18.36 4.44
C SER A 382 -14.33 18.49 5.07
N ALA A 383 -14.43 18.63 6.40
CA ALA A 383 -15.71 18.84 7.09
C ALA A 383 -16.37 20.16 6.66
N ALA A 384 -15.60 21.25 6.61
CA ALA A 384 -16.14 22.55 6.19
C ALA A 384 -16.65 22.55 4.73
N ILE A 385 -15.94 21.86 3.82
CA ILE A 385 -16.39 21.67 2.44
C ILE A 385 -17.64 20.78 2.41
N ALA A 386 -17.67 19.69 3.20
CA ALA A 386 -18.81 18.78 3.25
C ALA A 386 -20.07 19.47 3.78
N ASP A 387 -19.95 20.27 4.84
CA ASP A 387 -21.06 21.04 5.40
C ASP A 387 -21.61 22.01 4.33
N PHE A 388 -20.73 22.75 3.64
CA PHE A 388 -21.15 23.63 2.56
C PHE A 388 -21.89 22.87 1.45
N LEU A 389 -21.34 21.75 0.97
CA LEU A 389 -21.95 20.96 -0.09
C LEU A 389 -23.29 20.35 0.37
N ALA A 390 -23.38 19.89 1.61
CA ALA A 390 -24.62 19.33 2.16
C ALA A 390 -25.76 20.36 2.23
N ASP A 391 -25.42 21.63 2.55
CA ASP A 391 -26.40 22.71 2.68
C ASP A 391 -26.83 23.30 1.33
N ASN A 392 -26.01 23.18 0.28
CA ASN A 392 -26.21 23.91 -0.98
C ASN A 392 -26.45 23.03 -2.21
N LEU A 393 -26.14 21.72 -2.17
CA LEU A 393 -26.39 20.83 -3.31
C LEU A 393 -27.88 20.49 -3.45
N GLU A 394 -28.39 20.64 -4.67
CA GLU A 394 -29.72 20.20 -5.07
C GLU A 394 -29.68 18.88 -5.86
N PRO A 395 -30.79 18.13 -5.92
CA PRO A 395 -30.84 16.91 -6.73
C PRO A 395 -30.51 17.18 -8.20
N GLY A 396 -29.49 16.47 -8.70
CA GLY A 396 -28.98 16.62 -10.07
C GLY A 396 -27.74 17.51 -10.20
N ASP A 397 -27.35 18.22 -9.15
CA ASP A 397 -26.14 19.01 -9.16
C ASP A 397 -24.89 18.11 -9.20
N GLN A 398 -23.85 18.63 -9.84
CA GLN A 398 -22.54 17.99 -9.95
C GLN A 398 -21.48 18.89 -9.36
N VAL A 399 -20.40 18.26 -8.87
CA VAL A 399 -19.24 18.92 -8.29
C VAL A 399 -17.98 18.48 -9.01
N GLN A 400 -17.07 19.42 -9.30
CA GLN A 400 -15.75 19.12 -9.80
C GLN A 400 -14.70 19.42 -8.73
N PRO A 401 -13.95 18.42 -8.24
CA PRO A 401 -12.82 18.66 -7.38
C PRO A 401 -11.58 19.05 -8.20
N LEU A 402 -10.88 20.09 -7.76
CA LEU A 402 -9.52 20.43 -8.18
C LEU A 402 -8.60 20.12 -6.99
N ASP A 403 -8.43 18.85 -6.71
CA ASP A 403 -7.73 18.31 -5.55
C ASP A 403 -7.27 16.87 -5.84
N TRP A 404 -6.50 16.29 -4.93
CA TRP A 404 -6.23 14.86 -4.87
C TRP A 404 -6.49 14.32 -3.45
N THR A 405 -5.64 14.70 -2.48
CA THR A 405 -5.70 14.20 -1.09
C THR A 405 -5.95 15.30 -0.07
N GLY A 406 -6.27 16.50 -0.54
CA GLY A 406 -6.38 17.68 0.32
C GLY A 406 -7.73 17.84 1.04
N GLY A 407 -8.73 17.02 0.75
CA GLY A 407 -10.00 17.00 1.48
C GLY A 407 -11.25 17.22 0.65
N ALA A 408 -11.19 17.73 -0.59
CA ALA A 408 -12.37 17.90 -1.44
C ALA A 408 -13.00 16.55 -1.78
N LEU A 409 -12.21 15.54 -2.15
CA LEU A 409 -12.71 14.19 -2.43
C LEU A 409 -13.31 13.50 -1.20
N LEU A 410 -12.76 13.75 -0.01
CA LEU A 410 -13.36 13.24 1.22
C LEU A 410 -14.72 13.93 1.51
N ALA A 411 -14.82 15.21 1.26
CA ALA A 411 -16.09 15.95 1.37
C ALA A 411 -17.14 15.42 0.38
N MET A 412 -16.75 15.20 -0.87
CA MET A 412 -17.62 14.60 -1.89
C MET A 412 -18.04 13.17 -1.54
N LEU A 413 -17.15 12.37 -0.93
CA LEU A 413 -17.48 11.04 -0.41
C LEU A 413 -18.54 11.11 0.70
N GLN A 414 -18.40 12.05 1.63
CA GLN A 414 -19.31 12.24 2.77
C GLN A 414 -20.71 12.70 2.34
N THR A 415 -20.74 13.62 1.39
CA THR A 415 -22.01 14.18 0.84
C THR A 415 -22.58 13.33 -0.30
N ARG A 416 -21.83 12.33 -0.79
CA ARG A 416 -22.15 11.55 -1.99
C ARG A 416 -22.36 12.43 -3.23
N ALA A 417 -21.66 13.55 -3.32
CA ALA A 417 -21.75 14.50 -4.41
C ALA A 417 -21.33 13.84 -5.75
N PRO A 418 -22.13 13.98 -6.82
CA PRO A 418 -21.80 13.42 -8.12
C PRO A 418 -20.61 14.15 -8.76
N LEU A 419 -19.73 13.40 -9.42
CA LEU A 419 -18.60 13.91 -10.17
C LEU A 419 -19.05 14.54 -11.49
N ALA A 420 -18.50 15.71 -11.84
CA ALA A 420 -18.92 16.44 -13.04
C ALA A 420 -18.24 15.99 -14.33
N THR A 421 -16.95 15.62 -14.25
CA THR A 421 -16.18 15.13 -15.41
C THR A 421 -15.65 13.73 -15.13
N SER A 422 -14.99 13.10 -16.08
CA SER A 422 -14.34 11.83 -15.83
C SER A 422 -13.06 11.94 -14.96
N TYR A 423 -12.60 13.13 -14.64
CA TYR A 423 -11.36 13.35 -13.89
C TYR A 423 -11.64 13.51 -12.39
N VAL A 424 -11.31 12.45 -11.64
CA VAL A 424 -11.52 12.41 -10.19
C VAL A 424 -10.62 13.42 -9.46
N PHE A 425 -9.42 13.67 -9.96
CA PHE A 425 -8.48 14.63 -9.39
C PHE A 425 -7.68 15.36 -10.46
N ASP A 426 -7.10 16.51 -10.09
CA ASP A 426 -6.41 17.40 -11.01
C ASP A 426 -4.90 17.14 -11.13
N PHE A 427 -4.36 16.21 -10.35
CA PHE A 427 -2.93 15.87 -10.29
C PHE A 427 -2.31 15.61 -11.67
N TYR A 428 -3.07 15.05 -12.61
CA TYR A 428 -2.60 14.67 -13.94
C TYR A 428 -2.14 15.85 -14.80
N PHE A 429 -2.65 17.04 -14.52
CA PHE A 429 -2.55 18.20 -15.43
C PHE A 429 -1.30 19.05 -15.24
N TYR A 430 -0.52 18.83 -14.18
CA TYR A 430 0.50 19.79 -13.73
C TYR A 430 1.93 19.27 -13.87
N HIS A 431 2.13 18.09 -14.41
CA HIS A 431 3.45 17.52 -14.71
C HIS A 431 3.50 16.97 -16.13
N HIS A 432 4.71 16.93 -16.71
CA HIS A 432 4.91 16.60 -18.11
C HIS A 432 4.02 17.45 -19.05
N VAL A 433 3.93 18.73 -18.73
CA VAL A 433 2.99 19.65 -19.36
C VAL A 433 3.26 19.87 -20.86
N SER A 434 4.49 19.63 -21.34
CA SER A 434 4.82 19.65 -22.77
C SER A 434 4.41 18.35 -23.50
N ASN A 435 4.06 17.29 -22.78
CA ASN A 435 3.74 16.00 -23.35
C ASN A 435 2.38 16.04 -24.07
N PRO A 436 2.27 15.60 -25.34
CA PRO A 436 1.01 15.63 -26.09
C PRO A 436 -0.13 14.87 -25.42
N TYR A 437 0.17 13.79 -24.68
CA TYR A 437 -0.85 13.04 -23.97
C TYR A 437 -1.43 13.86 -22.79
N ILE A 438 -0.59 14.54 -22.02
CA ILE A 438 -1.06 15.44 -20.94
C ILE A 438 -1.87 16.60 -21.51
N GLN A 439 -1.43 17.18 -22.64
CA GLN A 439 -2.20 18.22 -23.33
C GLN A 439 -3.57 17.70 -23.82
N SER A 440 -3.64 16.46 -24.28
CA SER A 440 -4.92 15.84 -24.65
C SER A 440 -5.85 15.64 -23.45
N LEU A 441 -5.30 15.25 -22.27
CA LEU A 441 -6.08 15.14 -21.04
C LEU A 441 -6.62 16.50 -20.57
N ARG A 442 -5.80 17.57 -20.66
CA ARG A 442 -6.23 18.94 -20.35
C ARG A 442 -7.37 19.39 -21.26
N ALA A 443 -7.22 19.17 -22.58
CA ALA A 443 -8.25 19.54 -23.55
C ALA A 443 -9.56 18.79 -23.33
N ASP A 444 -9.48 17.47 -23.07
CA ASP A 444 -10.63 16.64 -22.79
C ASP A 444 -11.33 17.08 -21.48
N PHE A 445 -10.56 17.35 -20.42
CA PHE A 445 -11.09 17.88 -19.15
C PHE A 445 -11.84 19.19 -19.37
N MET A 446 -11.29 20.13 -20.14
CA MET A 446 -11.93 21.40 -20.43
C MET A 446 -13.22 21.24 -21.24
N ASN A 447 -13.23 20.33 -22.22
CA ASN A 447 -14.45 20.02 -22.99
C ASN A 447 -15.56 19.48 -22.08
N GLN A 448 -15.22 18.47 -21.26
CA GLN A 448 -16.19 17.88 -20.30
C GLN A 448 -16.69 18.92 -19.27
N LEU A 449 -15.81 19.80 -18.81
CA LEU A 449 -16.16 20.86 -17.85
C LEU A 449 -17.11 21.90 -18.46
N GLN A 450 -16.90 22.25 -19.75
CA GLN A 450 -17.77 23.14 -20.52
C GLN A 450 -19.13 22.50 -20.83
N GLU A 451 -19.18 21.20 -21.03
CA GLU A 451 -20.42 20.46 -21.26
C GLU A 451 -21.23 20.25 -19.98
N SER A 452 -20.59 19.78 -18.92
CA SER A 452 -21.25 19.45 -17.65
C SER A 452 -21.67 20.70 -16.87
N LYS A 453 -20.89 21.77 -16.92
CA LYS A 453 -21.09 23.03 -16.19
C LYS A 453 -21.50 22.78 -14.75
N PRO A 454 -20.66 22.11 -13.93
CA PRO A 454 -21.02 21.75 -12.56
C PRO A 454 -21.48 22.94 -11.76
N ARG A 455 -22.39 22.73 -10.80
CA ARG A 455 -22.82 23.82 -9.93
C ARG A 455 -21.68 24.36 -9.11
N PHE A 456 -20.86 23.45 -8.54
CA PHE A 456 -19.71 23.83 -7.75
C PHE A 456 -18.40 23.24 -8.29
N ILE A 457 -17.33 24.04 -8.22
CA ILE A 457 -15.96 23.61 -8.39
C ILE A 457 -15.23 23.88 -7.09
N VAL A 458 -14.62 22.84 -6.51
CA VAL A 458 -13.91 22.92 -5.22
C VAL A 458 -12.42 22.81 -5.47
N GLU A 459 -11.70 23.91 -5.31
CA GLU A 459 -10.25 23.96 -5.49
C GLU A 459 -9.54 23.99 -4.13
N VAL A 460 -8.71 22.98 -3.84
CA VAL A 460 -7.80 23.01 -2.69
C VAL A 460 -6.52 23.75 -3.10
N THR A 461 -6.20 24.81 -2.32
CA THR A 461 -5.03 25.66 -2.53
C THR A 461 -3.97 25.52 -1.43
N SER A 462 -4.20 24.62 -0.48
CA SER A 462 -3.35 24.38 0.68
C SER A 462 -1.93 23.96 0.28
N ILE A 463 -0.96 24.32 1.13
CA ILE A 463 0.44 23.95 0.98
C ILE A 463 0.66 22.43 1.09
N ASP A 464 -0.23 21.72 1.77
CA ASP A 464 -0.18 20.27 1.90
C ASP A 464 -0.78 19.50 0.69
N LYS A 465 -1.36 20.20 -0.28
CA LYS A 465 -1.77 19.61 -1.55
C LYS A 465 -0.53 19.09 -2.30
N PRO A 466 -0.52 17.81 -2.75
CA PRO A 466 0.61 17.28 -3.49
C PRO A 466 0.79 17.97 -4.84
N TRP A 467 1.91 18.64 -5.02
CA TRP A 467 2.32 19.23 -6.29
C TRP A 467 3.60 18.60 -6.77
N VAL A 468 3.64 18.24 -8.04
CA VAL A 468 4.87 17.76 -8.67
C VAL A 468 5.75 18.95 -9.01
N SER A 469 7.03 18.85 -8.65
CA SER A 469 8.08 19.81 -8.97
C SER A 469 9.07 19.24 -10.00
N GLY A 470 10.04 20.03 -10.42
CA GLY A 470 11.11 19.62 -11.33
C GLY A 470 10.84 20.04 -12.78
N GLU A 471 11.50 19.35 -13.71
CA GLU A 471 11.40 19.68 -15.14
C GLU A 471 10.00 19.42 -15.69
N ASP A 472 9.58 20.24 -16.67
CA ASP A 472 8.32 20.10 -17.39
C ASP A 472 7.10 20.03 -16.46
N THR A 473 7.12 20.86 -15.41
CA THR A 473 6.00 21.02 -14.46
C THR A 473 5.51 22.45 -14.45
N SER A 474 4.20 22.64 -14.29
CA SER A 474 3.59 23.97 -14.16
C SER A 474 2.30 23.88 -13.37
N ARG A 475 2.07 24.86 -12.51
CA ARG A 475 0.76 25.04 -11.85
C ARG A 475 -0.21 25.87 -12.68
N ASP A 476 0.25 26.38 -13.83
CA ASP A 476 -0.58 27.16 -14.71
C ASP A 476 -1.46 26.28 -15.60
N PHE A 477 -2.74 26.61 -15.61
CA PHE A 477 -3.72 26.04 -16.49
C PHE A 477 -4.61 27.19 -17.01
N PRO A 478 -4.12 27.96 -18.01
CA PRO A 478 -4.77 29.22 -18.43
C PRO A 478 -6.23 29.05 -18.87
N GLU A 479 -6.53 27.95 -19.59
CA GLU A 479 -7.86 27.68 -20.10
C GLU A 479 -8.86 27.45 -18.95
N LEU A 480 -8.42 26.74 -17.90
CA LEU A 480 -9.23 26.55 -16.67
C LEU A 480 -9.46 27.87 -15.95
N ARG A 481 -8.42 28.71 -15.81
CA ARG A 481 -8.54 30.03 -15.15
C ARG A 481 -9.46 30.97 -15.92
N ALA A 482 -9.39 30.99 -17.25
CA ALA A 482 -10.30 31.76 -18.09
C ALA A 482 -11.76 31.28 -17.90
N PHE A 483 -11.99 29.96 -17.97
CA PHE A 483 -13.31 29.36 -17.78
C PHE A 483 -13.90 29.70 -16.40
N LEU A 484 -13.10 29.58 -15.32
CA LEU A 484 -13.55 29.96 -13.98
C LEU A 484 -13.91 31.45 -13.90
N GLY A 485 -13.08 32.34 -14.46
CA GLY A 485 -13.32 33.78 -14.47
C GLY A 485 -14.57 34.20 -15.22
N GLU A 486 -14.88 33.52 -16.32
CA GLU A 486 -16.03 33.82 -17.19
C GLU A 486 -17.35 33.26 -16.67
N SER A 487 -17.33 32.01 -16.17
CA SER A 487 -18.54 31.23 -15.92
C SER A 487 -18.89 31.04 -14.44
N TYR A 488 -17.95 31.36 -13.52
CA TYR A 488 -18.11 31.13 -12.08
C TYR A 488 -17.86 32.39 -11.26
N SER A 489 -18.45 32.42 -10.07
CA SER A 489 -18.15 33.37 -9.01
C SER A 489 -17.57 32.66 -7.80
N VAL A 490 -16.73 33.34 -7.04
CA VAL A 490 -16.23 32.82 -5.77
C VAL A 490 -17.32 32.90 -4.73
N GLU A 491 -17.78 31.76 -4.24
CA GLU A 491 -18.80 31.66 -3.19
C GLU A 491 -18.15 31.57 -1.80
N VAL A 492 -17.11 30.74 -1.69
CA VAL A 492 -16.35 30.59 -0.45
C VAL A 492 -14.86 30.80 -0.74
N GLN A 493 -14.22 31.71 0.00
CA GLN A 493 -12.78 31.94 -0.02
C GLN A 493 -12.20 31.66 1.36
N ARG A 494 -11.31 30.67 1.46
CA ARG A 494 -10.51 30.38 2.65
C ARG A 494 -9.03 30.41 2.31
N GLU A 495 -8.17 30.36 3.31
CA GLU A 495 -6.73 30.36 3.11
C GLU A 495 -6.24 29.13 2.33
N ASP A 496 -6.90 27.99 2.50
CA ASP A 496 -6.48 26.67 2.04
C ASP A 496 -7.42 26.02 1.00
N TYR A 497 -8.57 26.66 0.68
CA TYR A 497 -9.47 26.23 -0.41
C TYR A 497 -10.39 27.37 -0.89
N VAL A 498 -10.90 27.16 -2.11
CA VAL A 498 -11.90 28.02 -2.75
C VAL A 498 -13.03 27.17 -3.27
N ILE A 499 -14.28 27.63 -3.10
CA ILE A 499 -15.45 27.05 -3.77
C ILE A 499 -16.00 28.07 -4.75
N TYR A 500 -16.07 27.66 -6.00
CA TYR A 500 -16.66 28.44 -7.08
C TYR A 500 -18.08 27.94 -7.33
N GLU A 501 -19.04 28.85 -7.48
CA GLU A 501 -20.41 28.57 -7.90
C GLU A 501 -20.65 29.09 -9.31
N ARG A 502 -21.34 28.30 -10.12
CA ARG A 502 -21.74 28.70 -11.48
C ARG A 502 -22.64 29.93 -11.44
N ARG A 503 -22.34 30.92 -12.28
CA ARG A 503 -23.15 32.14 -12.45
C ARG A 503 -24.50 31.87 -13.09
#